data_fcb08930d88ab31460bf613421ad954c
#
_entry.id   fcb08930d88ab31460bf613421ad954c
#
_cell.length_a   1.000
_cell.length_b   1.000
_cell.length_c   1.000
_cell.angle_alpha   90.00
_cell.angle_beta   90.00
_cell.angle_gamma   90.00
#
_symmetry.space_group_name_H-M   'P 1'
#
loop_
_entity.id
_entity.type
_entity.pdbx_description
1 polymer ?
#
loop_
_entity_poly.entity_id
_entity_poly.type
_entity_poly.pdbx_seq_one_letter_code
_entity_poly.pdbx_strand_id
1 'polypeptide(L)'
;MTPTVTSEVMPMSESSNQKSSATDAAPTGPGHRSTQRASGAENPAAPEKLQSAPPSTEVFAVYGVEPEIQAYAMAKYSRSSLSMKESLREISSQKAEKFLNTFYFQYGHRSIADLAHIALAVERLSILAAIEVADEQRWDGQERSTRYQDFKKSGYYVPDFGSDAEARKLYCETLDFIFAEYEALSAHMTQHLISITPKPADMKQEAYERTLKARAFDITRYLLPLATNTSLGEIVNARTLETQVAHLLSHTHKEVRVLGESLKKAATSAAYNVNAESLKKLVEEIRAVNPDLGARAEQELLHEVRVAPTLVKYADPNLYEMETRRDLRQAARELMKSESVAPSKAIVDLLDDEPLEVEIATTLLYEHCHHSYRQIRQALQVSGERYRREIIDLGLRHRGKHDEMLRGFRAGQQFRFDILMDTGGFRDMHRHRRCIQVMQGFTTQHGYEMLLDVEDAGMRLQFEAAMRRVQGAVEKLAARNALEAEENSQYAIPLAYRKRALFKMDFAEAVYISELRTTPAGHVSYRNVAYAMYEAVARKYPALAKYFRVHDVTAPVDLLQR
;
A
#
# COMPACT_ATOMS: atom_id res chain seq x y z
N MET A 1 43.05 12.56 -39.95
CA MET A 1 43.63 11.21 -39.88
C MET A 1 42.65 10.34 -39.14
N THR A 2 41.85 9.66 -39.92
CA THR A 2 40.89 8.58 -39.53
C THR A 2 41.63 7.24 -39.57
N PRO A 3 41.29 6.31 -38.73
CA PRO A 3 41.33 4.93 -39.17
C PRO A 3 39.92 4.31 -39.15
N THR A 4 39.59 3.83 -40.31
CA THR A 4 38.54 2.88 -40.67
C THR A 4 38.83 1.51 -40.00
N VAL A 5 37.82 0.89 -39.43
CA VAL A 5 37.82 -0.52 -39.06
C VAL A 5 36.64 -1.19 -39.72
N THR A 6 36.98 -2.14 -40.54
CA THR A 6 36.17 -3.01 -41.38
C THR A 6 35.33 -4.01 -40.58
N SER A 7 34.12 -4.22 -41.04
CA SER A 7 33.20 -5.27 -40.65
C SER A 7 33.65 -6.64 -41.18
N GLU A 8 33.73 -7.64 -40.33
CA GLU A 8 33.72 -9.04 -40.74
C GLU A 8 32.38 -9.68 -40.32
N VAL A 9 31.66 -10.12 -41.37
CA VAL A 9 30.48 -10.96 -41.30
C VAL A 9 30.96 -12.40 -41.42
N MET A 10 30.55 -13.26 -40.50
CA MET A 10 30.66 -14.72 -40.67
C MET A 10 29.30 -15.38 -40.74
N PRO A 11 29.15 -16.47 -41.54
CA PRO A 11 27.85 -16.87 -42.09
C PRO A 11 27.14 -17.93 -41.25
N MET A 12 25.81 -17.90 -41.42
CA MET A 12 24.87 -18.94 -40.96
C MET A 12 25.09 -20.26 -41.66
N SER A 13 25.09 -21.37 -40.94
CA SER A 13 25.00 -22.72 -41.49
C SER A 13 23.54 -23.20 -41.47
N GLU A 14 23.02 -23.41 -42.65
CA GLU A 14 21.81 -24.19 -42.92
C GLU A 14 22.07 -25.68 -42.67
N SER A 15 21.09 -26.40 -42.14
CA SER A 15 20.87 -27.81 -42.38
C SER A 15 19.37 -28.12 -42.28
N SER A 16 18.79 -28.17 -43.41
CA SER A 16 18.23 -29.27 -44.20
C SER A 16 17.01 -29.96 -43.59
N ASN A 17 15.93 -29.63 -44.25
CA ASN A 17 14.66 -30.34 -44.42
C ASN A 17 14.80 -31.84 -44.73
N GLN A 18 13.99 -32.68 -44.13
CA GLN A 18 13.43 -33.83 -44.83
C GLN A 18 11.92 -33.93 -44.58
N LYS A 19 11.20 -33.75 -45.66
CA LYS A 19 9.80 -34.11 -45.87
C LYS A 19 9.70 -35.63 -46.07
N SER A 20 8.66 -36.24 -45.54
CA SER A 20 8.01 -37.36 -46.25
C SER A 20 6.50 -37.24 -46.12
N SER A 21 5.94 -37.31 -47.21
CA SER A 21 4.60 -37.08 -47.68
C SER A 21 3.73 -38.33 -47.63
N ALA A 22 2.44 -38.08 -47.58
CA ALA A 22 1.32 -38.71 -48.32
C ALA A 22 0.83 -40.06 -47.77
N THR A 23 -0.41 -40.44 -47.83
CA THR A 23 -1.60 -40.02 -48.58
C THR A 23 -2.80 -40.78 -48.03
N ASP A 24 -3.94 -40.10 -48.02
CA ASP A 24 -5.30 -40.53 -48.37
C ASP A 24 -5.71 -42.02 -48.38
N ALA A 25 -6.81 -42.38 -47.74
CA ALA A 25 -8.06 -42.74 -48.45
C ALA A 25 -9.10 -43.37 -47.51
N ALA A 26 -10.29 -42.83 -47.49
CA ALA A 26 -11.52 -43.58 -47.18
C ALA A 26 -11.98 -44.30 -48.42
N PRO A 27 -12.70 -45.43 -48.33
CA PRO A 27 -14.13 -45.35 -48.68
C PRO A 27 -15.10 -46.31 -47.96
N THR A 28 -16.31 -45.80 -47.84
CA THR A 28 -17.65 -46.42 -48.12
C THR A 28 -17.91 -47.87 -47.82
N GLY A 29 -19.02 -48.14 -47.09
CA GLY A 29 -19.76 -49.42 -46.90
C GLY A 29 -20.39 -49.97 -48.19
N PRO A 30 -21.45 -50.76 -48.17
CA PRO A 30 -22.18 -51.53 -47.17
C PRO A 30 -22.43 -53.01 -47.57
N GLY A 31 -23.02 -53.81 -46.71
CA GLY A 31 -23.61 -55.07 -47.21
C GLY A 31 -23.98 -56.16 -46.19
N HIS A 32 -25.21 -56.24 -45.92
CA HIS A 32 -26.15 -57.38 -45.77
C HIS A 32 -25.78 -58.72 -45.12
N ARG A 33 -26.58 -59.02 -44.10
CA ARG A 33 -27.34 -60.26 -43.79
C ARG A 33 -26.66 -61.62 -43.79
N SER A 34 -26.75 -62.30 -42.65
CA SER A 34 -27.66 -63.46 -42.56
C SER A 34 -27.75 -64.02 -41.12
N THR A 35 -28.92 -64.43 -40.84
CA THR A 35 -29.46 -65.10 -39.68
C THR A 35 -28.83 -66.49 -39.44
N GLN A 36 -28.63 -66.84 -38.12
CA GLN A 36 -29.15 -68.15 -37.65
C GLN A 36 -29.22 -68.20 -36.12
N ARG A 37 -30.32 -68.75 -35.64
CA ARG A 37 -30.70 -69.06 -34.27
C ARG A 37 -29.87 -70.21 -33.71
N ALA A 38 -29.62 -70.16 -32.39
CA ALA A 38 -29.90 -71.24 -31.43
C ALA A 38 -29.62 -70.84 -29.99
N SER A 39 -30.68 -70.91 -29.24
CA SER A 39 -30.86 -71.54 -27.91
C SER A 39 -29.92 -71.27 -26.77
N GLY A 40 -30.36 -70.51 -25.78
CA GLY A 40 -30.71 -70.96 -24.44
C GLY A 40 -29.56 -71.22 -23.47
N ALA A 41 -29.23 -70.23 -22.63
CA ALA A 41 -28.90 -70.44 -21.21
C ALA A 41 -29.11 -69.11 -20.47
N GLU A 42 -30.04 -69.04 -19.59
CA GLU A 42 -30.21 -67.93 -18.63
C GLU A 42 -29.02 -67.86 -17.71
N ASN A 43 -28.27 -66.76 -17.81
CA ASN A 43 -27.28 -66.40 -16.81
C ASN A 43 -27.96 -65.45 -15.83
N PRO A 44 -27.79 -65.62 -14.50
CA PRO A 44 -28.43 -64.72 -13.55
C PRO A 44 -27.89 -63.31 -13.70
N ALA A 45 -28.80 -62.33 -13.75
CA ALA A 45 -28.53 -60.94 -13.83
C ALA A 45 -27.47 -60.49 -12.78
N ALA A 46 -26.37 -59.92 -13.27
CA ALA A 46 -25.44 -59.21 -12.42
C ALA A 46 -26.21 -58.07 -11.70
N PRO A 47 -25.92 -57.81 -10.42
CA PRO A 47 -26.61 -56.76 -9.70
C PRO A 47 -26.37 -55.43 -10.41
N GLU A 48 -27.45 -54.75 -10.81
CA GLU A 48 -27.41 -53.37 -11.25
C GLU A 48 -26.56 -52.56 -10.26
N LYS A 49 -25.42 -52.06 -10.72
CA LYS A 49 -24.70 -51.02 -10.03
C LYS A 49 -25.70 -49.88 -9.88
N LEU A 50 -26.20 -49.67 -8.68
CA LEU A 50 -26.90 -48.44 -8.31
C LEU A 50 -26.02 -47.30 -8.85
N GLN A 51 -26.50 -46.60 -9.86
CA GLN A 51 -25.91 -45.35 -10.31
C GLN A 51 -26.00 -44.40 -9.12
N SER A 52 -24.90 -44.23 -8.40
CA SER A 52 -24.82 -43.20 -7.40
C SER A 52 -25.22 -41.88 -8.06
N ALA A 53 -26.13 -41.16 -7.44
CA ALA A 53 -26.48 -39.81 -7.89
C ALA A 53 -25.20 -39.02 -8.21
N PRO A 54 -25.19 -38.22 -9.30
CA PRO A 54 -24.01 -37.44 -9.63
C PRO A 54 -23.58 -36.63 -8.40
N PRO A 55 -22.26 -36.57 -8.11
CA PRO A 55 -21.78 -35.87 -6.92
C PRO A 55 -22.27 -34.42 -6.94
N SER A 56 -22.97 -34.01 -5.89
CA SER A 56 -23.42 -32.63 -5.73
C SER A 56 -22.22 -31.71 -5.50
N THR A 57 -22.32 -30.45 -5.94
CA THR A 57 -21.32 -29.42 -5.62
C THR A 57 -21.12 -29.34 -4.10
N GLU A 58 -19.88 -29.49 -3.65
CA GLU A 58 -19.49 -29.35 -2.25
C GLU A 58 -18.75 -28.04 -2.06
N VAL A 59 -19.15 -27.25 -1.05
CA VAL A 59 -18.50 -25.99 -0.66
C VAL A 59 -18.15 -26.07 0.82
N PHE A 60 -16.89 -25.82 1.16
CA PHE A 60 -16.42 -25.80 2.55
C PHE A 60 -15.28 -24.81 2.75
N ALA A 61 -15.19 -24.22 3.95
CA ALA A 61 -14.05 -23.41 4.36
C ALA A 61 -12.88 -24.29 4.84
N VAL A 62 -11.67 -23.81 4.64
CA VAL A 62 -10.43 -24.46 5.08
C VAL A 62 -9.84 -23.67 6.25
N TYR A 63 -9.48 -24.38 7.33
CA TYR A 63 -8.89 -23.83 8.54
C TYR A 63 -7.83 -24.82 9.10
N GLY A 64 -6.87 -24.31 9.88
CA GLY A 64 -5.90 -25.14 10.60
C GLY A 64 -4.69 -25.57 9.77
N VAL A 65 -4.35 -24.82 8.72
CA VAL A 65 -3.15 -25.02 7.91
C VAL A 65 -2.42 -23.69 7.70
N GLU A 66 -1.11 -23.75 7.59
CA GLU A 66 -0.26 -22.58 7.31
C GLU A 66 -0.56 -21.99 5.93
N PRO A 67 -0.39 -20.68 5.74
CA PRO A 67 -0.71 -20.00 4.46
C PRO A 67 0.00 -20.59 3.24
N GLU A 68 1.28 -20.95 3.34
CA GLU A 68 2.01 -21.57 2.22
C GLU A 68 1.50 -22.98 1.89
N ILE A 69 1.13 -23.77 2.90
CA ILE A 69 0.53 -25.10 2.71
C ILE A 69 -0.84 -24.97 2.04
N GLN A 70 -1.65 -24.02 2.48
CA GLN A 70 -2.94 -23.73 1.86
C GLN A 70 -2.76 -23.32 0.39
N ALA A 71 -1.83 -22.42 0.10
CA ALA A 71 -1.52 -21.99 -1.26
C ALA A 71 -1.06 -23.15 -2.14
N TYR A 72 -0.20 -24.02 -1.62
CA TYR A 72 0.23 -25.22 -2.34
C TYR A 72 -0.94 -26.17 -2.63
N ALA A 73 -1.78 -26.46 -1.65
CA ALA A 73 -2.94 -27.34 -1.83
C ALA A 73 -3.90 -26.81 -2.90
N MET A 74 -4.18 -25.50 -2.88
CA MET A 74 -4.99 -24.85 -3.91
C MET A 74 -4.34 -24.89 -5.29
N ALA A 75 -3.02 -24.69 -5.38
CA ALA A 75 -2.29 -24.76 -6.63
C ALA A 75 -2.32 -26.18 -7.26
N LYS A 76 -2.49 -27.23 -6.45
CA LYS A 76 -2.65 -28.61 -6.94
C LYS A 76 -3.89 -28.81 -7.79
N TYR A 77 -4.98 -28.04 -7.60
CA TYR A 77 -6.18 -28.15 -8.44
C TYR A 77 -5.91 -28.03 -9.94
N SER A 78 -4.91 -27.29 -10.33
CA SER A 78 -4.53 -27.14 -11.74
C SER A 78 -3.79 -28.35 -12.32
N ARG A 79 -3.39 -29.34 -11.50
CA ARG A 79 -2.48 -30.44 -11.87
C ARG A 79 -2.85 -31.80 -11.29
N SER A 80 -3.88 -31.87 -10.46
CA SER A 80 -4.32 -33.09 -9.77
C SER A 80 -5.84 -33.14 -9.72
N SER A 81 -6.40 -34.33 -9.85
CA SER A 81 -7.83 -34.58 -9.68
C SER A 81 -8.24 -34.78 -8.21
N LEU A 82 -7.28 -34.70 -7.27
CA LEU A 82 -7.55 -34.83 -5.84
C LEU A 82 -8.37 -33.65 -5.33
N SER A 83 -9.31 -33.94 -4.44
CA SER A 83 -10.02 -32.91 -3.68
C SER A 83 -9.08 -32.13 -2.76
N MET A 84 -9.50 -30.94 -2.26
CA MET A 84 -8.74 -30.18 -1.28
C MET A 84 -8.48 -31.01 -0.01
N LYS A 85 -9.48 -31.76 0.47
CA LYS A 85 -9.36 -32.62 1.66
C LYS A 85 -8.28 -33.70 1.49
N GLU A 86 -8.20 -34.31 0.32
CA GLU A 86 -7.18 -35.31 -0.02
C GLU A 86 -5.82 -34.66 -0.17
N SER A 87 -5.75 -33.54 -0.89
CA SER A 87 -4.51 -32.79 -1.09
C SER A 87 -3.87 -32.36 0.25
N LEU A 88 -4.66 -31.84 1.16
CA LEU A 88 -4.17 -31.39 2.49
C LEU A 88 -3.64 -32.56 3.34
N ARG A 89 -4.22 -33.76 3.22
CA ARG A 89 -3.72 -34.94 3.94
C ARG A 89 -2.37 -35.44 3.44
N GLU A 90 -2.05 -35.20 2.19
CA GLU A 90 -0.78 -35.64 1.57
C GLU A 90 0.37 -34.64 1.75
N ILE A 91 0.07 -33.40 2.14
CA ILE A 91 1.05 -32.33 2.16
C ILE A 91 1.76 -32.31 3.51
N SER A 92 3.10 -32.28 3.46
CA SER A 92 3.96 -31.87 4.56
C SER A 92 4.66 -30.56 4.23
N SER A 93 5.12 -29.84 5.23
CA SER A 93 5.86 -28.57 5.07
C SER A 93 7.06 -28.72 4.14
N GLN A 94 7.80 -29.82 4.19
CA GLN A 94 8.93 -30.11 3.30
C GLN A 94 8.51 -30.31 1.83
N LYS A 95 7.36 -30.94 1.58
CA LYS A 95 6.82 -31.08 0.21
C LYS A 95 6.34 -29.73 -0.31
N ALA A 96 5.73 -28.90 0.52
CA ALA A 96 5.31 -27.55 0.15
C ALA A 96 6.51 -26.69 -0.22
N GLU A 97 7.56 -26.66 0.59
CA GLU A 97 8.78 -25.91 0.31
C GLU A 97 9.43 -26.32 -1.03
N LYS A 98 9.58 -27.62 -1.26
CA LYS A 98 10.15 -28.13 -2.52
C LYS A 98 9.30 -27.75 -3.73
N PHE A 99 7.98 -27.84 -3.62
CA PHE A 99 7.06 -27.44 -4.69
C PHE A 99 7.16 -25.95 -4.98
N LEU A 100 7.13 -25.11 -3.95
CA LEU A 100 7.20 -23.66 -4.10
C LEU A 100 8.55 -23.23 -4.69
N ASN A 101 9.66 -23.82 -4.26
CA ASN A 101 10.98 -23.57 -4.86
C ASN A 101 10.99 -23.91 -6.36
N THR A 102 10.34 -24.99 -6.78
CA THR A 102 10.30 -25.39 -8.19
C THR A 102 9.31 -24.55 -9.00
N PHE A 103 8.06 -24.49 -8.57
CA PHE A 103 6.99 -23.89 -9.37
C PHE A 103 6.93 -22.37 -9.27
N TYR A 104 7.18 -21.81 -8.13
CA TYR A 104 7.17 -20.35 -7.94
C TYR A 104 8.45 -19.72 -8.47
N PHE A 105 9.62 -20.20 -8.03
CA PHE A 105 10.89 -19.57 -8.40
C PHE A 105 11.44 -20.05 -9.76
N GLN A 106 11.45 -21.35 -10.04
CA GLN A 106 12.05 -21.86 -11.29
C GLN A 106 11.13 -21.68 -12.50
N TYR A 107 9.84 -21.95 -12.35
CA TYR A 107 8.87 -21.82 -13.46
C TYR A 107 8.12 -20.50 -13.50
N GLY A 108 8.30 -19.63 -12.51
CA GLY A 108 7.75 -18.27 -12.48
C GLY A 108 6.22 -18.21 -12.28
N HIS A 109 5.59 -19.22 -11.70
CA HIS A 109 4.15 -19.23 -11.42
C HIS A 109 3.82 -18.37 -10.20
N ARG A 110 3.99 -17.05 -10.32
CA ARG A 110 3.80 -16.08 -9.22
C ARG A 110 2.41 -16.08 -8.61
N SER A 111 1.37 -16.48 -9.36
CA SER A 111 -0.02 -16.53 -8.85
C SER A 111 -0.24 -17.50 -7.69
N ILE A 112 0.68 -18.44 -7.43
CA ILE A 112 0.60 -19.33 -6.27
C ILE A 112 0.74 -18.53 -4.98
N ALA A 113 1.61 -17.53 -4.94
CA ALA A 113 1.80 -16.67 -3.77
C ALA A 113 0.60 -15.74 -3.48
N ASP A 114 -0.26 -15.49 -4.48
CA ASP A 114 -1.51 -14.76 -4.27
C ASP A 114 -2.51 -15.53 -3.37
N LEU A 115 -2.32 -16.84 -3.20
CA LEU A 115 -3.21 -17.72 -2.40
C LEU A 115 -2.82 -17.78 -0.91
N ALA A 116 -1.59 -17.38 -0.54
CA ALA A 116 -1.09 -17.37 0.83
C ALA A 116 -1.38 -16.02 1.49
N HIS A 117 -2.39 -15.93 2.35
CA HIS A 117 -2.75 -14.70 3.08
C HIS A 117 -2.12 -14.69 4.47
N ILE A 118 -1.51 -13.56 4.81
CA ILE A 118 -0.68 -13.38 6.01
C ILE A 118 -1.21 -12.19 6.78
N ALA A 119 -1.45 -12.36 8.09
CA ALA A 119 -1.81 -11.28 8.99
C ALA A 119 -0.57 -10.85 9.79
N LEU A 120 -0.28 -9.55 9.78
CA LEU A 120 0.86 -8.95 10.47
C LEU A 120 0.39 -7.79 11.36
N ALA A 121 0.97 -7.68 12.54
CA ALA A 121 0.81 -6.55 13.44
C ALA A 121 2.13 -5.77 13.50
N VAL A 122 2.05 -4.45 13.26
CA VAL A 122 3.19 -3.54 13.32
C VAL A 122 2.93 -2.49 14.38
N GLU A 123 3.74 -2.46 15.40
CA GLU A 123 3.55 -1.59 16.55
C GLU A 123 4.73 -0.65 16.75
N ARG A 124 4.42 0.57 17.19
CA ARG A 124 5.43 1.60 17.53
C ARG A 124 6.29 2.04 16.33
N LEU A 125 5.68 2.16 15.16
CA LEU A 125 6.30 2.81 14.00
C LEU A 125 5.88 4.27 13.93
N SER A 126 6.64 5.13 13.25
CA SER A 126 6.24 6.51 13.01
C SER A 126 5.03 6.60 12.07
N ILE A 127 4.28 7.71 12.13
CA ILE A 127 3.23 8.00 11.13
C ILE A 127 3.83 8.03 9.72
N LEU A 128 5.06 8.54 9.55
CA LEU A 128 5.74 8.52 8.26
C LEU A 128 5.88 7.08 7.73
N ALA A 129 6.45 6.19 8.54
CA ALA A 129 6.61 4.79 8.15
C ALA A 129 5.26 4.08 7.92
N ALA A 130 4.22 4.43 8.68
CA ALA A 130 2.88 3.89 8.49
C ALA A 130 2.26 4.32 7.14
N ILE A 131 2.53 5.55 6.66
CA ILE A 131 2.11 6.00 5.33
C ILE A 131 2.79 5.17 4.24
N GLU A 132 4.08 4.88 4.38
CA GLU A 132 4.83 4.08 3.41
C GLU A 132 4.37 2.60 3.36
N VAL A 133 4.04 2.00 4.51
CA VAL A 133 3.42 0.66 4.54
C VAL A 133 2.05 0.67 3.86
N ALA A 134 1.24 1.69 4.13
CA ALA A 134 -0.11 1.81 3.57
C ALA A 134 -0.13 2.20 2.08
N ASP A 135 1.01 2.55 1.48
CA ASP A 135 1.13 2.89 0.05
C ASP A 135 1.02 1.66 -0.88
N GLU A 136 0.94 0.45 -0.33
CA GLU A 136 0.73 -0.75 -1.11
C GLU A 136 -0.73 -0.84 -1.64
N GLN A 137 -0.90 -1.06 -2.95
CA GLN A 137 -2.23 -1.05 -3.58
C GLN A 137 -3.11 -2.25 -3.19
N ARG A 138 -2.49 -3.39 -2.87
CA ARG A 138 -3.19 -4.63 -2.49
C ARG A 138 -3.10 -4.89 -0.99
N TRP A 139 -3.23 -3.85 -0.22
CA TRP A 139 -3.12 -3.89 1.23
C TRP A 139 -4.51 -3.75 1.89
N ASP A 140 -4.84 -4.65 2.79
CA ASP A 140 -6.01 -4.56 3.65
C ASP A 140 -5.55 -4.41 5.10
N GLY A 141 -6.00 -3.36 5.77
CA GLY A 141 -5.55 -3.12 7.13
C GLY A 141 -6.23 -1.95 7.83
N GLN A 142 -5.86 -1.81 9.10
CA GLN A 142 -6.33 -0.73 9.96
C GLN A 142 -5.15 -0.11 10.70
N GLU A 143 -5.12 1.21 10.72
CA GLU A 143 -4.15 2.01 11.45
C GLU A 143 -4.80 2.66 12.67
N ARG A 144 -4.04 2.84 13.73
CA ARG A 144 -4.47 3.58 14.92
C ARG A 144 -4.89 4.99 14.51
N SER A 145 -6.13 5.34 14.83
CA SER A 145 -6.74 6.59 14.38
C SER A 145 -6.31 7.79 15.19
N THR A 146 -5.69 8.78 14.55
CA THR A 146 -5.39 10.08 15.15
C THR A 146 -6.63 10.96 15.37
N ARG A 147 -7.77 10.57 14.81
CA ARG A 147 -9.06 11.29 14.96
C ARG A 147 -9.84 10.91 16.21
N TYR A 148 -9.58 9.73 16.78
CA TYR A 148 -10.39 9.16 17.85
C TYR A 148 -9.61 8.86 19.13
N GLN A 149 -8.28 8.91 19.08
CA GLN A 149 -7.43 8.52 20.20
C GLN A 149 -6.47 9.64 20.59
N ASP A 150 -6.11 9.63 21.86
CA ASP A 150 -5.11 10.52 22.43
C ASP A 150 -3.69 9.99 22.15
N PHE A 151 -2.83 10.85 21.62
CA PHE A 151 -1.45 10.50 21.25
C PHE A 151 -0.39 11.09 22.21
N LYS A 152 -0.77 11.82 23.24
CA LYS A 152 0.17 12.45 24.17
C LYS A 152 1.18 11.50 24.85
N LYS A 153 0.82 10.22 25.02
CA LYS A 153 1.70 9.18 25.60
C LYS A 153 2.26 8.22 24.57
N SER A 154 2.10 8.49 23.29
CA SER A 154 2.53 7.56 22.23
C SER A 154 4.04 7.55 22.03
N GLY A 155 4.73 8.63 22.42
CA GLY A 155 6.13 8.83 22.08
C GLY A 155 6.35 9.09 20.59
N TYR A 156 7.59 9.17 20.19
CA TYR A 156 7.97 9.45 18.82
C TYR A 156 9.24 8.71 18.41
N TYR A 157 9.39 8.50 17.13
CA TYR A 157 10.60 7.95 16.54
C TYR A 157 11.72 8.99 16.56
N VAL A 158 12.94 8.57 16.89
CA VAL A 158 14.16 9.39 16.83
C VAL A 158 15.08 8.79 15.77
N PRO A 159 15.31 9.50 14.65
CA PRO A 159 16.27 9.07 13.64
C PRO A 159 17.69 8.96 14.19
N ASP A 160 18.55 8.24 13.47
CA ASP A 160 19.96 8.16 13.77
C ASP A 160 20.66 9.43 13.23
N PHE A 161 21.15 10.26 14.12
CA PHE A 161 21.92 11.46 13.80
C PHE A 161 23.44 11.21 13.80
N GLY A 162 23.90 9.96 13.94
CA GLY A 162 25.32 9.63 14.05
C GLY A 162 26.01 10.39 15.19
N SER A 163 27.09 11.09 14.89
CA SER A 163 27.83 11.90 15.85
C SER A 163 27.28 13.33 16.05
N ASP A 164 26.23 13.76 15.32
CA ASP A 164 25.66 15.11 15.43
C ASP A 164 24.72 15.22 16.63
N ALA A 165 25.29 15.37 17.82
CA ALA A 165 24.55 15.53 19.07
C ALA A 165 23.68 16.81 19.09
N GLU A 166 24.09 17.87 18.39
CA GLU A 166 23.30 19.12 18.31
C GLU A 166 22.05 18.93 17.45
N ALA A 167 22.17 18.25 16.30
CA ALA A 167 20.99 17.92 15.50
C ALA A 167 20.00 17.05 16.29
N ARG A 168 20.50 16.01 16.96
CA ARG A 168 19.67 15.17 17.83
C ARG A 168 18.98 15.98 18.94
N LYS A 169 19.70 16.88 19.58
CA LYS A 169 19.15 17.75 20.63
C LYS A 169 18.07 18.67 20.07
N LEU A 170 18.35 19.38 18.96
CA LEU A 170 17.38 20.26 18.30
C LEU A 170 16.12 19.49 17.91
N TYR A 171 16.27 18.29 17.36
CA TYR A 171 15.17 17.42 17.00
C TYR A 171 14.30 17.05 18.21
N CYS A 172 14.89 16.50 19.28
CA CYS A 172 14.15 16.11 20.47
C CYS A 172 13.46 17.30 21.14
N GLU A 173 14.13 18.43 21.31
CA GLU A 173 13.55 19.66 21.87
C GLU A 173 12.38 20.20 21.03
N THR A 174 12.44 20.01 19.71
CA THR A 174 11.36 20.41 18.80
C THR A 174 10.15 19.48 18.96
N LEU A 175 10.39 18.15 19.06
CA LEU A 175 9.30 17.20 19.24
C LEU A 175 8.66 17.32 20.61
N ASP A 176 9.43 17.44 21.68
CA ASP A 176 8.91 17.64 23.03
C ASP A 176 8.05 18.91 23.11
N PHE A 177 8.50 19.98 22.46
CA PHE A 177 7.74 21.22 22.35
C PHE A 177 6.41 21.01 21.62
N ILE A 178 6.40 20.40 20.43
CA ILE A 178 5.16 20.27 19.65
C ILE A 178 4.17 19.31 20.31
N PHE A 179 4.64 18.27 21.01
CA PHE A 179 3.78 17.41 21.83
C PHE A 179 3.16 18.16 23.03
N ALA A 180 3.90 19.06 23.67
CA ALA A 180 3.36 19.93 24.71
C ALA A 180 2.28 20.87 24.17
N GLU A 181 2.49 21.46 23.00
CA GLU A 181 1.49 22.28 22.30
C GLU A 181 0.25 21.46 21.90
N TYR A 182 0.42 20.23 21.41
CA TYR A 182 -0.69 19.32 21.12
C TYR A 182 -1.53 19.04 22.38
N GLU A 183 -0.90 18.77 23.52
CA GLU A 183 -1.59 18.51 24.79
C GLU A 183 -2.37 19.75 25.25
N ALA A 184 -1.72 20.93 25.23
CA ALA A 184 -2.34 22.18 25.62
C ALA A 184 -3.54 22.55 24.73
N LEU A 185 -3.36 22.46 23.39
CA LEU A 185 -4.43 22.74 22.44
C LEU A 185 -5.58 21.72 22.58
N SER A 186 -5.28 20.43 22.80
CA SER A 186 -6.31 19.41 22.97
C SER A 186 -7.18 19.64 24.22
N ALA A 187 -6.56 20.06 25.31
CA ALA A 187 -7.29 20.40 26.54
C ALA A 187 -8.18 21.63 26.33
N HIS A 188 -7.63 22.68 25.74
CA HIS A 188 -8.36 23.92 25.48
C HIS A 188 -9.52 23.69 24.48
N MET A 189 -9.25 23.01 23.37
CA MET A 189 -10.26 22.70 22.35
C MET A 189 -11.42 21.86 22.92
N THR A 190 -11.12 20.90 23.79
CA THR A 190 -12.17 20.11 24.46
C THR A 190 -13.08 21.00 25.28
N GLN A 191 -12.53 21.95 26.07
CA GLN A 191 -13.31 22.90 26.86
C GLN A 191 -14.12 23.86 25.98
N HIS A 192 -13.50 24.37 24.90
CA HIS A 192 -14.17 25.24 23.94
C HIS A 192 -15.38 24.51 23.31
N LEU A 193 -15.22 23.30 22.81
CA LEU A 193 -16.32 22.52 22.22
C LEU A 193 -17.45 22.24 23.22
N ILE A 194 -17.13 21.96 24.48
CA ILE A 194 -18.15 21.80 25.55
C ILE A 194 -18.92 23.09 25.76
N SER A 195 -18.25 24.26 25.71
CA SER A 195 -18.89 25.54 25.94
C SER A 195 -19.87 25.98 24.85
N ILE A 196 -19.60 25.56 23.59
CA ILE A 196 -20.41 25.95 22.43
C ILE A 196 -21.43 24.89 22.00
N THR A 197 -21.39 23.66 22.55
CA THR A 197 -22.25 22.55 22.13
C THR A 197 -23.13 22.10 23.30
N PRO A 198 -24.39 22.54 23.40
CA PRO A 198 -25.28 22.10 24.46
C PRO A 198 -25.50 20.58 24.44
N LYS A 199 -25.48 19.94 25.62
CA LYS A 199 -25.75 18.51 25.73
C LYS A 199 -27.25 18.23 25.49
N PRO A 200 -27.64 17.35 24.55
CA PRO A 200 -29.01 16.90 24.39
C PRO A 200 -29.54 16.20 25.65
N ALA A 201 -30.83 16.40 25.96
CA ALA A 201 -31.43 15.84 27.19
C ALA A 201 -31.43 14.30 27.23
N ASP A 202 -31.53 13.67 26.08
CA ASP A 202 -31.55 12.21 25.88
C ASP A 202 -30.13 11.58 25.78
N MET A 203 -29.08 12.40 25.71
CA MET A 203 -27.71 11.92 25.60
C MET A 203 -27.05 11.71 26.97
N LYS A 204 -26.43 10.54 27.18
CA LYS A 204 -25.66 10.24 28.39
C LYS A 204 -24.42 11.14 28.48
N GLN A 205 -24.06 11.59 29.69
CA GLN A 205 -22.90 12.48 29.92
C GLN A 205 -21.60 11.90 29.36
N GLU A 206 -21.31 10.63 29.61
CA GLU A 206 -20.10 9.97 29.12
C GLU A 206 -20.02 9.91 27.58
N ALA A 207 -21.16 9.70 26.90
CA ALA A 207 -21.22 9.67 25.45
C ALA A 207 -20.97 11.07 24.86
N TYR A 208 -21.57 12.10 25.46
CA TYR A 208 -21.36 13.49 25.09
C TYR A 208 -19.90 13.92 25.22
N GLU A 209 -19.29 13.71 26.39
CA GLU A 209 -17.90 14.06 26.63
C GLU A 209 -16.94 13.29 25.70
N ARG A 210 -17.18 11.99 25.50
CA ARG A 210 -16.38 11.17 24.59
C ARG A 210 -16.47 11.68 23.15
N THR A 211 -17.64 12.09 22.69
CA THR A 211 -17.86 12.59 21.34
C THR A 211 -17.12 13.91 21.12
N LEU A 212 -17.26 14.87 22.04
CA LEU A 212 -16.58 16.16 21.93
C LEU A 212 -15.06 16.03 22.08
N LYS A 213 -14.59 15.16 22.98
CA LYS A 213 -13.17 14.86 23.10
C LYS A 213 -12.59 14.27 21.81
N ALA A 214 -13.31 13.39 21.16
CA ALA A 214 -12.89 12.84 19.87
C ALA A 214 -12.90 13.92 18.76
N ARG A 215 -13.81 14.90 18.82
CA ARG A 215 -13.76 16.07 17.93
C ARG A 215 -12.54 16.94 18.19
N ALA A 216 -12.23 17.20 19.46
CA ALA A 216 -11.01 17.93 19.82
C ALA A 216 -9.76 17.23 19.25
N PHE A 217 -9.65 15.91 19.34
CA PHE A 217 -8.52 15.18 18.75
C PHE A 217 -8.48 15.29 17.23
N ASP A 218 -9.62 15.26 16.55
CA ASP A 218 -9.69 15.41 15.10
C ASP A 218 -9.16 16.79 14.63
N ILE A 219 -9.36 17.83 15.43
CA ILE A 219 -8.84 19.18 15.19
C ILE A 219 -7.35 19.28 15.54
N THR A 220 -6.99 18.84 16.74
CA THR A 220 -5.66 19.08 17.31
C THR A 220 -4.57 18.15 16.78
N ARG A 221 -4.94 17.02 16.12
CA ARG A 221 -3.98 16.13 15.45
C ARG A 221 -3.06 16.84 14.46
N TYR A 222 -3.43 18.03 14.02
CA TYR A 222 -2.62 18.86 13.14
C TYR A 222 -1.26 19.24 13.72
N LEU A 223 -1.12 19.22 15.04
CA LEU A 223 0.15 19.43 15.73
C LEU A 223 1.00 18.16 15.85
N LEU A 224 0.43 16.97 15.64
CA LEU A 224 1.20 15.72 15.71
C LEU A 224 2.24 15.66 14.59
N PRO A 225 3.54 15.49 14.92
CA PRO A 225 4.58 15.36 13.91
C PRO A 225 4.56 13.97 13.25
N LEU A 226 5.14 13.86 12.06
CA LEU A 226 5.28 12.58 11.35
C LEU A 226 6.04 11.52 12.13
N ALA A 227 6.88 11.93 13.07
CA ALA A 227 7.58 11.03 14.02
C ALA A 227 6.66 10.33 15.02
N THR A 228 5.42 10.79 15.20
CA THR A 228 4.51 10.24 16.22
C THR A 228 4.34 8.74 16.07
N ASN A 229 4.57 7.99 17.16
CA ASN A 229 4.39 6.55 17.15
C ASN A 229 2.93 6.15 17.00
N THR A 230 2.68 5.28 16.03
CA THR A 230 1.39 4.66 15.74
C THR A 230 1.52 3.14 15.67
N SER A 231 0.44 2.46 15.32
CA SER A 231 0.41 1.01 15.09
C SER A 231 -0.58 0.71 13.97
N LEU A 232 -0.33 -0.37 13.25
CA LEU A 232 -1.24 -0.86 12.23
C LEU A 232 -1.28 -2.39 12.24
N GLY A 233 -2.38 -2.94 11.75
CA GLY A 233 -2.51 -4.34 11.39
C GLY A 233 -2.76 -4.44 9.90
N GLU A 234 -2.16 -5.44 9.25
CA GLU A 234 -2.35 -5.68 7.83
C GLU A 234 -2.64 -7.15 7.53
N ILE A 235 -3.41 -7.38 6.48
CA ILE A 235 -3.59 -8.68 5.86
C ILE A 235 -3.22 -8.53 4.39
N VAL A 236 -2.20 -9.26 3.97
CA VAL A 236 -1.67 -9.24 2.61
C VAL A 236 -1.42 -10.66 2.13
N ASN A 237 -1.44 -10.88 0.81
CA ASN A 237 -0.93 -12.14 0.28
C ASN A 237 0.62 -12.10 0.19
N ALA A 238 1.24 -13.28 0.12
CA ALA A 238 2.70 -13.40 0.13
C ALA A 238 3.37 -12.69 -1.06
N ARG A 239 2.74 -12.63 -2.23
CA ARG A 239 3.28 -11.91 -3.39
C ARG A 239 3.30 -10.40 -3.16
N THR A 240 2.21 -9.86 -2.60
CA THR A 240 2.14 -8.44 -2.22
C THR A 240 3.17 -8.13 -1.14
N LEU A 241 3.32 -8.99 -0.14
CA LEU A 241 4.32 -8.82 0.92
C LEU A 241 5.76 -8.86 0.38
N GLU A 242 6.06 -9.78 -0.57
CA GLU A 242 7.38 -9.81 -1.23
C GLU A 242 7.70 -8.47 -1.90
N THR A 243 6.75 -7.92 -2.67
CA THR A 243 6.91 -6.62 -3.35
C THR A 243 7.01 -5.47 -2.35
N GLN A 244 6.13 -5.44 -1.35
CA GLN A 244 6.13 -4.42 -0.30
C GLN A 244 7.46 -4.40 0.48
N VAL A 245 7.95 -5.56 0.90
CA VAL A 245 9.25 -5.67 1.58
C VAL A 245 10.37 -5.15 0.69
N ALA A 246 10.41 -5.51 -0.60
CA ALA A 246 11.43 -5.02 -1.53
C ALA A 246 11.39 -3.48 -1.68
N HIS A 247 10.20 -2.87 -1.77
CA HIS A 247 10.02 -1.42 -1.80
C HIS A 247 10.50 -0.76 -0.51
N LEU A 248 10.09 -1.29 0.66
CA LEU A 248 10.50 -0.75 1.96
C LEU A 248 12.02 -0.84 2.16
N LEU A 249 12.65 -1.95 1.77
CA LEU A 249 14.11 -2.11 1.81
C LEU A 249 14.85 -1.13 0.88
N SER A 250 14.21 -0.67 -0.18
CA SER A 250 14.74 0.27 -1.16
C SER A 250 14.50 1.75 -0.80
N HIS A 251 13.85 2.02 0.32
CA HIS A 251 13.41 3.36 0.71
C HIS A 251 14.56 4.25 1.19
N THR A 252 14.41 5.59 1.06
CA THR A 252 15.44 6.55 1.51
C THR A 252 15.49 6.69 3.03
N HIS A 253 14.37 6.53 3.74
CA HIS A 253 14.32 6.61 5.21
C HIS A 253 14.80 5.31 5.86
N LYS A 254 15.75 5.41 6.80
CA LYS A 254 16.33 4.25 7.51
C LYS A 254 15.27 3.45 8.28
N GLU A 255 14.32 4.12 8.97
CA GLU A 255 13.23 3.44 9.69
C GLU A 255 12.44 2.53 8.76
N VAL A 256 12.12 3.01 7.56
CA VAL A 256 11.32 2.27 6.58
C VAL A 256 12.09 1.04 6.07
N ARG A 257 13.41 1.15 5.87
CA ARG A 257 14.25 -0.02 5.52
C ARG A 257 14.28 -1.06 6.63
N VAL A 258 14.47 -0.64 7.88
CA VAL A 258 14.44 -1.53 9.07
C VAL A 258 13.08 -2.19 9.24
N LEU A 259 12.00 -1.47 8.92
CA LEU A 259 10.65 -2.03 8.92
C LEU A 259 10.50 -3.12 7.86
N GLY A 260 11.02 -2.93 6.64
CA GLY A 260 11.07 -3.94 5.59
C GLY A 260 11.77 -5.23 6.06
N GLU A 261 12.93 -5.10 6.72
CA GLU A 261 13.63 -6.24 7.33
C GLU A 261 12.79 -6.94 8.40
N SER A 262 12.09 -6.16 9.23
CA SER A 262 11.25 -6.68 10.31
C SER A 262 10.04 -7.44 9.79
N LEU A 263 9.37 -6.94 8.73
CA LEU A 263 8.26 -7.65 8.07
C LEU A 263 8.73 -8.96 7.43
N LYS A 264 9.86 -8.94 6.71
CA LYS A 264 10.50 -10.14 6.15
C LYS A 264 10.79 -11.17 7.24
N LYS A 265 11.38 -10.73 8.35
CA LYS A 265 11.67 -11.60 9.51
C LYS A 265 10.40 -12.16 10.13
N ALA A 266 9.37 -11.34 10.34
CA ALA A 266 8.10 -11.79 10.92
C ALA A 266 7.40 -12.85 10.05
N ALA A 267 7.47 -12.71 8.71
CA ALA A 267 6.90 -13.67 7.78
C ALA A 267 7.67 -14.99 7.72
N THR A 268 8.99 -14.99 7.96
CA THR A 268 9.86 -16.16 7.83
C THR A 268 10.20 -16.86 9.15
N SER A 269 9.94 -16.21 10.27
CA SER A 269 10.15 -16.77 11.64
C SER A 269 8.86 -17.35 12.21
N ALA A 270 8.96 -17.96 13.40
CA ALA A 270 7.80 -18.45 14.13
C ALA A 270 6.79 -17.34 14.43
N ALA A 271 5.54 -17.57 14.06
CA ALA A 271 4.44 -16.64 14.30
C ALA A 271 4.02 -16.61 15.76
N TYR A 272 3.49 -15.49 16.21
CA TYR A 272 2.92 -15.37 17.55
C TYR A 272 1.67 -16.25 17.68
N ASN A 273 1.71 -17.17 18.66
CA ASN A 273 0.57 -18.03 18.99
C ASN A 273 -0.15 -17.50 20.22
N VAL A 274 -1.36 -16.97 20.05
CA VAL A 274 -2.20 -16.42 21.14
C VAL A 274 -2.52 -17.46 22.21
N ASN A 275 -2.55 -18.74 21.85
CA ASN A 275 -2.88 -19.85 22.75
C ASN A 275 -1.65 -20.52 23.40
N ALA A 276 -0.43 -20.05 23.07
CA ALA A 276 0.81 -20.73 23.49
C ALA A 276 0.88 -20.96 25.00
N GLU A 277 0.52 -19.98 25.82
CA GLU A 277 0.58 -20.11 27.29
C GLU A 277 -0.44 -21.10 27.85
N SER A 278 -1.67 -21.09 27.35
CA SER A 278 -2.70 -22.04 27.79
C SER A 278 -2.40 -23.46 27.33
N LEU A 279 -1.89 -23.60 26.09
CA LEU A 279 -1.47 -24.89 25.55
C LEU A 279 -0.27 -25.48 26.30
N LYS A 280 0.73 -24.67 26.68
CA LYS A 280 1.86 -25.10 27.50
C LYS A 280 1.39 -25.68 28.83
N LYS A 281 0.49 -24.97 29.53
CA LYS A 281 -0.09 -25.47 30.79
C LYS A 281 -0.79 -26.83 30.61
N LEU A 282 -1.61 -26.94 29.56
CA LEU A 282 -2.31 -28.19 29.24
C LEU A 282 -1.31 -29.33 28.95
N VAL A 283 -0.25 -29.06 28.19
CA VAL A 283 0.79 -30.04 27.88
C VAL A 283 1.53 -30.50 29.16
N GLU A 284 1.82 -29.57 30.09
CA GLU A 284 2.43 -29.87 31.37
C GLU A 284 1.52 -30.77 32.25
N GLU A 285 0.23 -30.47 32.30
CA GLU A 285 -0.78 -31.29 32.99
C GLU A 285 -0.85 -32.71 32.40
N ILE A 286 -0.89 -32.82 31.07
CA ILE A 286 -0.88 -34.14 30.38
C ILE A 286 0.43 -34.89 30.68
N ARG A 287 1.57 -34.20 30.63
CA ARG A 287 2.89 -34.79 30.89
C ARG A 287 3.03 -35.29 32.32
N ALA A 288 2.43 -34.61 33.29
CA ALA A 288 2.42 -35.06 34.70
C ALA A 288 1.67 -36.37 34.88
N VAL A 289 0.67 -36.68 34.07
CA VAL A 289 -0.10 -37.92 34.09
C VAL A 289 0.53 -38.99 33.22
N ASN A 290 1.00 -38.63 32.03
CA ASN A 290 1.61 -39.55 31.06
C ASN A 290 2.70 -38.82 30.27
N PRO A 291 4.00 -39.08 30.52
CA PRO A 291 5.11 -38.40 29.86
C PRO A 291 5.12 -38.55 28.32
N ASP A 292 4.82 -39.73 27.79
CA ASP A 292 4.83 -40.01 26.36
C ASP A 292 3.69 -39.28 25.66
N LEU A 293 2.50 -39.25 26.27
CA LEU A 293 1.37 -38.50 25.76
C LEU A 293 1.64 -36.98 25.82
N GLY A 294 2.30 -36.53 26.90
CA GLY A 294 2.75 -35.16 27.05
C GLY A 294 3.72 -34.70 25.94
N ALA A 295 4.70 -35.56 25.60
CA ALA A 295 5.64 -35.29 24.52
C ALA A 295 4.93 -35.19 23.14
N ARG A 296 3.97 -36.07 22.87
CA ARG A 296 3.16 -36.03 21.66
C ARG A 296 2.27 -34.76 21.61
N ALA A 297 1.64 -34.44 22.75
CA ALA A 297 0.81 -33.24 22.86
C ALA A 297 1.63 -31.96 22.60
N GLU A 298 2.86 -31.88 23.10
CA GLU A 298 3.78 -30.79 22.84
C GLU A 298 4.09 -30.64 21.36
N GLN A 299 4.44 -31.75 20.71
CA GLN A 299 4.75 -31.77 19.28
C GLN A 299 3.59 -31.35 18.41
N GLU A 300 2.37 -31.75 18.74
CA GLU A 300 1.17 -31.43 17.95
C GLU A 300 0.60 -30.03 18.23
N LEU A 301 0.60 -29.59 19.50
CA LEU A 301 -0.08 -28.37 19.95
C LEU A 301 0.84 -27.15 20.00
N LEU A 302 2.15 -27.35 20.17
CA LEU A 302 3.14 -26.27 20.32
C LEU A 302 4.14 -26.21 19.17
N HIS A 303 3.86 -26.85 18.02
CA HIS A 303 4.71 -26.72 16.85
C HIS A 303 4.78 -25.27 16.36
N GLU A 304 5.95 -24.87 15.92
CA GLU A 304 6.16 -23.52 15.36
C GLU A 304 5.52 -23.40 13.99
N VAL A 305 4.65 -22.39 13.82
CA VAL A 305 4.04 -22.02 12.54
C VAL A 305 4.83 -20.87 11.93
N ARG A 306 5.26 -21.01 10.68
CA ARG A 306 5.89 -19.96 9.87
C ARG A 306 4.97 -19.64 8.71
N VAL A 307 4.59 -18.37 8.57
CA VAL A 307 3.51 -18.00 7.66
C VAL A 307 3.92 -17.93 6.18
N ALA A 308 5.16 -17.52 5.87
CA ALA A 308 5.69 -17.47 4.51
C ALA A 308 7.21 -17.71 4.45
N PRO A 309 7.73 -18.85 4.98
CA PRO A 309 9.17 -19.09 5.06
C PRO A 309 9.85 -19.19 3.69
N THR A 310 9.11 -19.56 2.64
CA THR A 310 9.63 -19.74 1.30
C THR A 310 9.33 -18.55 0.38
N LEU A 311 8.09 -18.07 0.38
CA LEU A 311 7.60 -17.11 -0.61
C LEU A 311 8.18 -15.70 -0.46
N VAL A 312 8.57 -15.30 0.76
CA VAL A 312 9.07 -13.95 1.06
C VAL A 312 10.59 -13.91 1.29
N LYS A 313 11.25 -15.05 1.40
CA LYS A 313 12.69 -15.11 1.76
C LYS A 313 13.63 -14.38 0.81
N TYR A 314 13.27 -14.24 -0.46
CA TYR A 314 14.08 -13.59 -1.50
C TYR A 314 13.67 -12.13 -1.77
N ALA A 315 12.83 -11.53 -0.94
CA ALA A 315 12.55 -10.11 -1.01
C ALA A 315 13.81 -9.32 -0.60
N ASP A 316 14.48 -8.73 -1.58
CA ASP A 316 15.72 -7.97 -1.41
C ASP A 316 15.52 -6.53 -1.94
N PRO A 317 16.39 -5.57 -1.58
CA PRO A 317 16.32 -4.22 -2.13
C PRO A 317 16.31 -4.22 -3.66
N ASN A 318 15.40 -3.47 -4.26
CA ASN A 318 15.29 -3.33 -5.71
C ASN A 318 16.28 -2.28 -6.23
N LEU A 319 17.40 -2.72 -6.79
CA LEU A 319 18.46 -1.84 -7.31
C LEU A 319 17.97 -0.95 -8.45
N TYR A 320 17.10 -1.49 -9.34
CA TYR A 320 16.47 -0.69 -10.39
C TYR A 320 15.74 0.52 -9.82
N GLU A 321 14.92 0.29 -8.80
CA GLU A 321 14.15 1.35 -8.15
C GLU A 321 15.05 2.39 -7.47
N MET A 322 16.05 1.94 -6.71
CA MET A 322 16.97 2.81 -5.97
C MET A 322 17.80 3.70 -6.91
N GLU A 323 18.41 3.13 -7.93
CA GLU A 323 19.24 3.85 -8.88
C GLU A 323 18.41 4.77 -9.76
N THR A 324 17.28 4.31 -10.26
CA THR A 324 16.39 5.13 -11.09
C THR A 324 15.82 6.32 -10.32
N ARG A 325 15.38 6.13 -9.07
CA ARG A 325 14.92 7.24 -8.23
C ARG A 325 16.01 8.27 -7.97
N ARG A 326 17.26 7.82 -7.75
CA ARG A 326 18.40 8.73 -7.61
C ARG A 326 18.61 9.57 -8.87
N ASP A 327 18.62 8.93 -10.03
CA ASP A 327 18.86 9.58 -11.32
C ASP A 327 17.71 10.56 -11.67
N LEU A 328 16.45 10.16 -11.45
CA LEU A 328 15.28 11.02 -11.66
C LEU A 328 15.26 12.21 -10.69
N ARG A 329 15.68 12.02 -9.43
CA ARG A 329 15.83 13.12 -8.46
C ARG A 329 16.85 14.14 -8.94
N GLN A 330 17.99 13.69 -9.48
CA GLN A 330 18.98 14.58 -10.06
C GLN A 330 18.42 15.33 -11.26
N ALA A 331 17.74 14.66 -12.19
CA ALA A 331 17.13 15.28 -13.36
C ALA A 331 16.05 16.31 -12.97
N ALA A 332 15.23 16.01 -11.96
CA ALA A 332 14.23 16.95 -11.45
C ALA A 332 14.87 18.19 -10.83
N ARG A 333 15.94 18.04 -10.05
CA ARG A 333 16.71 19.16 -9.48
C ARG A 333 17.31 20.05 -10.57
N GLU A 334 17.88 19.47 -11.61
CA GLU A 334 18.45 20.21 -12.74
C GLU A 334 17.39 20.96 -13.54
N LEU A 335 16.28 20.30 -13.90
CA LEU A 335 15.19 20.89 -14.66
C LEU A 335 14.53 22.05 -13.92
N MET A 336 14.30 21.90 -12.61
CA MET A 336 13.55 22.87 -11.80
C MET A 336 14.47 23.86 -11.05
N LYS A 337 15.78 23.87 -11.33
CA LYS A 337 16.77 24.68 -10.60
C LYS A 337 16.45 26.18 -10.57
N SER A 338 15.89 26.72 -11.62
CA SER A 338 15.52 28.15 -11.74
C SER A 338 14.09 28.44 -11.34
N GLU A 339 13.30 27.40 -11.05
CA GLU A 339 11.88 27.54 -10.75
C GLU A 339 11.67 27.55 -9.23
N SER A 340 10.90 28.53 -8.76
CA SER A 340 10.42 28.52 -7.37
C SER A 340 9.14 27.67 -7.28
N VAL A 341 8.96 27.02 -6.12
CA VAL A 341 7.69 26.35 -5.82
C VAL A 341 6.58 27.40 -5.78
N ALA A 342 5.71 27.39 -6.78
CA ALA A 342 4.65 28.39 -6.88
C ALA A 342 3.57 28.17 -5.80
N PRO A 343 3.13 29.22 -5.11
CA PRO A 343 1.96 29.13 -4.25
C PRO A 343 0.75 28.68 -5.08
N SER A 344 0.09 27.61 -4.67
CA SER A 344 -1.14 27.15 -5.32
C SER A 344 -2.35 27.80 -4.67
N LYS A 345 -3.20 28.44 -5.48
CA LYS A 345 -4.50 28.95 -5.04
C LYS A 345 -5.57 27.86 -5.03
N ALA A 346 -5.39 26.82 -5.83
CA ALA A 346 -6.30 25.70 -5.93
C ALA A 346 -5.75 24.50 -5.14
N ILE A 347 -6.60 23.90 -4.31
CA ILE A 347 -6.28 22.66 -3.60
C ILE A 347 -6.38 21.42 -4.52
N VAL A 348 -7.16 21.51 -5.60
CA VAL A 348 -7.32 20.46 -6.61
C VAL A 348 -7.22 21.08 -8.01
N ASP A 349 -6.34 20.52 -8.84
CA ASP A 349 -6.19 20.84 -10.24
C ASP A 349 -6.50 19.60 -11.10
N LEU A 350 -7.62 19.63 -11.83
CA LEU A 350 -7.94 18.59 -12.82
C LEU A 350 -7.15 18.89 -14.09
N LEU A 351 -6.23 17.99 -14.42
CA LEU A 351 -5.32 18.15 -15.54
C LEU A 351 -6.02 17.95 -16.89
N ASP A 352 -5.50 18.61 -17.91
CA ASP A 352 -5.96 18.47 -19.28
C ASP A 352 -5.39 17.22 -19.93
N ASP A 353 -6.05 16.78 -21.02
CA ASP A 353 -5.55 15.69 -21.83
C ASP A 353 -4.25 16.13 -22.53
N GLU A 354 -3.32 15.19 -22.63
CA GLU A 354 -1.99 15.44 -23.19
C GLU A 354 -1.41 14.16 -23.83
N PRO A 355 -0.41 14.30 -24.71
CA PRO A 355 0.29 13.13 -25.26
C PRO A 355 0.89 12.25 -24.15
N LEU A 356 0.80 10.94 -24.31
CA LEU A 356 1.23 9.95 -23.32
C LEU A 356 2.70 10.12 -22.88
N GLU A 357 3.58 10.48 -23.81
CA GLU A 357 5.01 10.74 -23.54
C GLU A 357 5.22 11.93 -22.60
N VAL A 358 4.36 12.97 -22.72
CA VAL A 358 4.38 14.14 -21.83
C VAL A 358 3.91 13.75 -20.43
N GLU A 359 2.82 12.97 -20.35
CA GLU A 359 2.32 12.46 -19.06
C GLU A 359 3.37 11.62 -18.35
N ILE A 360 3.98 10.65 -19.05
CA ILE A 360 4.98 9.76 -18.46
C ILE A 360 6.20 10.56 -17.96
N ALA A 361 6.80 11.40 -18.81
CA ALA A 361 7.98 12.18 -18.44
C ALA A 361 7.69 13.11 -17.25
N THR A 362 6.52 13.78 -17.25
CA THR A 362 6.11 14.67 -16.16
C THR A 362 5.89 13.89 -14.85
N THR A 363 5.22 12.73 -14.93
CA THR A 363 4.94 11.91 -13.75
C THR A 363 6.21 11.31 -13.13
N LEU A 364 7.17 10.89 -13.96
CA LEU A 364 8.45 10.38 -13.47
C LEU A 364 9.24 11.40 -12.66
N LEU A 365 9.17 12.68 -13.03
CA LEU A 365 9.84 13.74 -12.28
C LEU A 365 9.03 14.25 -11.07
N TYR A 366 7.71 14.06 -11.09
CA TYR A 366 6.79 14.60 -10.08
C TYR A 366 7.09 14.13 -8.66
N GLU A 367 7.45 12.87 -8.49
CA GLU A 367 7.80 12.27 -7.18
C GLU A 367 9.07 12.91 -6.56
N HIS A 368 9.93 13.52 -7.38
CA HIS A 368 11.29 13.90 -7.00
C HIS A 368 11.51 15.40 -6.77
N CYS A 369 10.44 16.19 -6.76
CA CYS A 369 10.45 17.62 -6.48
C CYS A 369 9.17 18.07 -5.78
N HIS A 370 9.04 19.38 -5.49
CA HIS A 370 7.86 19.95 -4.81
C HIS A 370 7.04 20.90 -5.71
N HIS A 371 7.27 20.84 -7.03
CA HIS A 371 6.56 21.68 -8.00
C HIS A 371 5.22 21.04 -8.41
N SER A 372 4.27 21.87 -8.85
CA SER A 372 3.02 21.37 -9.39
C SER A 372 3.23 20.61 -10.71
N TYR A 373 2.31 19.73 -11.06
CA TYR A 373 2.34 19.00 -12.33
C TYR A 373 2.48 19.97 -13.53
N ARG A 374 1.73 21.09 -13.52
CA ARG A 374 1.79 22.09 -14.60
C ARG A 374 3.14 22.77 -14.69
N GLN A 375 3.82 23.06 -13.59
CA GLN A 375 5.15 23.65 -13.61
C GLN A 375 6.18 22.69 -14.23
N ILE A 376 6.18 21.42 -13.83
CA ILE A 376 7.08 20.39 -14.38
C ILE A 376 6.80 20.19 -15.88
N ARG A 377 5.52 20.08 -16.26
CA ARG A 377 5.11 19.94 -17.66
C ARG A 377 5.60 21.12 -18.51
N GLN A 378 5.43 22.34 -18.02
CA GLN A 378 5.88 23.53 -18.73
C GLN A 378 7.40 23.56 -18.92
N ALA A 379 8.16 23.22 -17.87
CA ALA A 379 9.62 23.12 -17.95
C ALA A 379 10.07 22.07 -18.99
N LEU A 380 9.39 20.90 -19.01
CA LEU A 380 9.64 19.85 -20.00
C LEU A 380 9.27 20.27 -21.42
N GLN A 381 8.22 21.07 -21.59
CA GLN A 381 7.84 21.62 -22.92
C GLN A 381 8.90 22.57 -23.46
N VAL A 382 9.43 23.45 -22.60
CA VAL A 382 10.53 24.38 -22.96
C VAL A 382 11.81 23.61 -23.29
N SER A 383 12.12 22.54 -22.57
CA SER A 383 13.33 21.71 -22.80
C SER A 383 13.25 20.86 -24.07
N GLY A 384 12.07 20.70 -24.66
CA GLY A 384 11.86 20.06 -25.95
C GLY A 384 11.68 18.54 -25.89
N GLU A 385 11.35 17.96 -27.06
CA GLU A 385 11.01 16.53 -27.21
C GLU A 385 12.17 15.60 -26.86
N ARG A 386 13.39 15.95 -27.26
CA ARG A 386 14.58 15.15 -26.97
C ARG A 386 14.77 14.95 -25.47
N TYR A 387 14.65 16.02 -24.69
CA TYR A 387 14.82 15.93 -23.22
C TYR A 387 13.71 15.10 -22.56
N ARG A 388 12.46 15.19 -23.05
CA ARG A 388 11.38 14.30 -22.57
C ARG A 388 11.69 12.83 -22.77
N ARG A 389 12.22 12.47 -23.95
CA ARG A 389 12.65 11.08 -24.22
C ARG A 389 13.80 10.64 -23.30
N GLU A 390 14.76 11.54 -23.07
CA GLU A 390 15.86 11.27 -22.14
C GLU A 390 15.34 10.96 -20.71
N ILE A 391 14.31 11.64 -20.23
CA ILE A 391 13.68 11.33 -18.93
C ILE A 391 12.99 9.97 -18.94
N ILE A 392 12.28 9.61 -20.00
CA ILE A 392 11.65 8.28 -20.14
C ILE A 392 12.73 7.18 -20.17
N ASP A 393 13.79 7.37 -20.94
CA ASP A 393 14.92 6.45 -21.03
C ASP A 393 15.62 6.30 -19.67
N LEU A 394 15.75 7.40 -18.93
CA LEU A 394 16.29 7.41 -17.57
C LEU A 394 15.45 6.51 -16.64
N GLY A 395 14.14 6.63 -16.74
CA GLY A 395 13.19 5.81 -15.96
C GLY A 395 13.29 4.31 -16.22
N LEU A 396 13.91 3.89 -17.34
CA LEU A 396 14.05 2.47 -17.73
C LEU A 396 15.51 2.00 -17.74
N ARG A 397 16.49 2.90 -17.60
CA ARG A 397 17.93 2.61 -17.77
C ARG A 397 18.40 1.42 -16.96
N HIS A 398 18.00 1.33 -15.71
CA HIS A 398 18.45 0.31 -14.78
C HIS A 398 17.51 -0.90 -14.70
N ARG A 399 16.45 -0.95 -15.55
CA ARG A 399 15.41 -1.97 -15.49
C ARG A 399 15.92 -3.32 -15.99
N GLY A 400 15.93 -4.33 -15.13
CA GLY A 400 16.20 -5.72 -15.47
C GLY A 400 14.97 -6.48 -15.96
N LYS A 401 15.17 -7.74 -16.33
CA LYS A 401 14.14 -8.60 -16.95
C LYS A 401 12.90 -8.81 -16.08
N HIS A 402 13.07 -8.84 -14.77
CA HIS A 402 12.01 -9.20 -13.82
C HIS A 402 11.46 -8.01 -13.04
N ASP A 403 12.03 -6.81 -13.26
CA ASP A 403 11.58 -5.61 -12.57
C ASP A 403 10.26 -5.10 -13.12
N GLU A 404 9.32 -4.78 -12.24
CA GLU A 404 8.12 -4.04 -12.60
C GLU A 404 8.48 -2.58 -12.90
N MET A 405 7.73 -1.96 -13.82
CA MET A 405 7.92 -0.54 -14.10
C MET A 405 7.55 0.31 -12.89
N LEU A 406 8.31 1.39 -12.65
CA LEU A 406 7.96 2.40 -11.65
C LEU A 406 6.53 2.90 -11.82
N ARG A 407 5.91 3.30 -10.71
CA ARG A 407 4.53 3.82 -10.67
C ARG A 407 4.31 5.00 -11.63
N GLY A 408 5.33 5.82 -11.88
CA GLY A 408 5.32 6.92 -12.84
C GLY A 408 4.95 6.52 -14.27
N PHE A 409 5.19 5.27 -14.67
CA PHE A 409 4.80 4.73 -15.98
C PHE A 409 3.32 4.33 -16.06
N ARG A 410 2.58 4.30 -14.96
CA ARG A 410 1.15 4.01 -14.97
C ARG A 410 0.40 5.26 -15.44
N ALA A 411 0.16 5.35 -16.74
CA ALA A 411 -0.40 6.51 -17.44
C ALA A 411 -1.66 6.15 -18.25
N GLY A 412 -2.33 7.15 -18.81
CA GLY A 412 -3.53 6.99 -19.65
C GLY A 412 -4.85 6.99 -18.89
N GLN A 413 -4.89 7.41 -17.63
CA GLN A 413 -6.15 7.62 -16.89
C GLN A 413 -6.79 8.95 -17.29
N GLN A 414 -8.13 8.92 -17.48
CA GLN A 414 -8.90 10.08 -17.92
C GLN A 414 -8.92 11.21 -16.89
N PHE A 415 -9.04 10.86 -15.60
CA PHE A 415 -9.09 11.85 -14.53
C PHE A 415 -7.77 11.84 -13.77
N ARG A 416 -7.06 12.98 -13.84
CA ARG A 416 -5.77 13.20 -13.20
C ARG A 416 -5.87 14.47 -12.38
N PHE A 417 -5.80 14.32 -11.06
CA PHE A 417 -5.91 15.41 -10.09
C PHE A 417 -4.57 15.65 -9.42
N ASP A 418 -4.00 16.85 -9.63
CA ASP A 418 -2.88 17.33 -8.80
C ASP A 418 -3.46 17.98 -7.55
N ILE A 419 -3.28 17.34 -6.40
CA ILE A 419 -3.90 17.70 -5.13
C ILE A 419 -2.84 18.23 -4.17
N LEU A 420 -3.11 19.41 -3.59
CA LEU A 420 -2.32 20.00 -2.51
C LEU A 420 -3.18 20.07 -1.25
N MET A 421 -2.86 19.24 -0.26
CA MET A 421 -3.63 19.15 0.98
C MET A 421 -2.74 18.86 2.20
N ASP A 422 -3.27 19.11 3.41
CA ASP A 422 -2.59 18.74 4.64
C ASP A 422 -2.36 17.23 4.77
N THR A 423 -1.28 16.85 5.43
CA THR A 423 -0.90 15.45 5.59
C THR A 423 -1.91 14.65 6.43
N GLY A 424 -2.56 15.30 7.39
CA GLY A 424 -3.61 14.68 8.21
C GLY A 424 -4.81 14.21 7.40
N GLY A 425 -5.31 15.06 6.51
CA GLY A 425 -6.39 14.72 5.57
C GLY A 425 -5.94 13.78 4.46
N PHE A 426 -4.68 13.92 3.98
CA PHE A 426 -4.09 13.05 2.99
C PHE A 426 -4.15 11.56 3.39
N ARG A 427 -3.87 11.22 4.65
CA ARG A 427 -3.93 9.82 5.13
C ARG A 427 -5.29 9.16 4.93
N ASP A 428 -6.38 9.93 5.00
CA ASP A 428 -7.73 9.43 4.72
C ASP A 428 -7.99 9.29 3.20
N MET A 429 -7.44 10.18 2.37
CA MET A 429 -7.52 10.09 0.91
C MET A 429 -6.62 8.98 0.36
N HIS A 430 -5.48 8.73 0.98
CA HIS A 430 -4.52 7.72 0.60
C HIS A 430 -5.07 6.28 0.64
N ARG A 431 -6.14 6.06 1.38
CA ARG A 431 -6.84 4.75 1.46
C ARG A 431 -7.57 4.33 0.18
N HIS A 432 -7.73 5.22 -0.80
CA HIS A 432 -8.36 4.92 -2.09
C HIS A 432 -7.37 4.23 -3.04
N ARG A 433 -7.19 2.91 -2.86
CA ARG A 433 -6.17 2.11 -3.56
C ARG A 433 -6.52 1.75 -4.99
N ARG A 434 -7.75 1.97 -5.40
CA ARG A 434 -8.18 1.76 -6.78
C ARG A 434 -7.63 2.83 -7.73
N CYS A 435 -7.32 4.02 -7.22
CA CYS A 435 -6.62 5.04 -7.98
C CYS A 435 -5.10 4.87 -7.88
N ILE A 436 -4.39 5.32 -8.92
CA ILE A 436 -2.94 5.40 -8.92
C ILE A 436 -2.56 6.71 -8.23
N GLN A 437 -1.76 6.62 -7.19
CA GLN A 437 -1.29 7.78 -6.44
C GLN A 437 0.23 7.88 -6.57
N VAL A 438 0.72 9.06 -6.98
CA VAL A 438 2.14 9.40 -7.02
C VAL A 438 2.36 10.55 -6.05
N MET A 439 3.08 10.30 -4.99
CA MET A 439 3.28 11.22 -3.88
C MET A 439 4.61 11.97 -4.03
N GLN A 440 4.61 13.26 -3.67
CA GLN A 440 5.85 13.97 -3.39
C GLN A 440 6.30 13.76 -1.94
N GLY A 441 7.56 14.02 -1.64
CA GLY A 441 8.11 13.98 -0.28
C GLY A 441 7.43 14.99 0.67
N PHE A 442 7.64 14.83 1.95
CA PHE A 442 7.15 15.76 2.96
C PHE A 442 8.00 17.03 3.00
N THR A 443 7.36 18.20 3.15
CA THR A 443 8.03 19.49 3.12
C THR A 443 7.26 20.55 3.89
N THR A 444 7.94 21.58 4.34
CA THR A 444 7.32 22.79 4.91
C THR A 444 7.04 23.87 3.85
N GLN A 445 7.51 23.70 2.61
CA GLN A 445 7.46 24.73 1.55
C GLN A 445 6.05 25.08 1.07
N HIS A 446 5.10 24.17 1.21
CA HIS A 446 3.71 24.40 0.82
C HIS A 446 2.86 25.11 1.89
N GLY A 447 3.47 25.48 3.01
CA GLY A 447 2.76 25.98 4.17
C GLY A 447 1.90 24.91 4.82
N TYR A 448 1.03 25.34 5.70
CA TYR A 448 0.18 24.47 6.52
C TYR A 448 -1.29 24.86 6.45
N GLU A 449 -2.16 23.94 6.82
CA GLU A 449 -3.58 24.18 7.02
C GLU A 449 -3.82 24.56 8.47
N MET A 450 -4.67 25.56 8.68
CA MET A 450 -5.19 25.92 9.99
C MET A 450 -6.70 25.85 9.94
N LEU A 451 -7.29 25.07 10.84
CA LEU A 451 -8.73 24.90 10.91
C LEU A 451 -9.39 26.12 11.55
N LEU A 452 -10.56 26.51 11.07
CA LEU A 452 -11.36 27.58 11.66
C LEU A 452 -11.64 27.35 13.15
N ASP A 453 -11.86 26.10 13.55
CA ASP A 453 -12.04 25.72 14.96
C ASP A 453 -10.89 26.19 15.87
N VAL A 454 -9.65 26.22 15.39
CA VAL A 454 -8.48 26.73 16.14
C VAL A 454 -8.54 28.24 16.30
N GLU A 455 -9.03 28.95 15.28
CA GLU A 455 -9.24 30.39 15.29
C GLU A 455 -10.43 30.76 16.22
N ASP A 456 -11.54 30.05 16.11
CA ASP A 456 -12.74 30.22 16.93
C ASP A 456 -12.47 29.96 18.42
N ALA A 457 -11.58 29.01 18.71
CA ALA A 457 -11.09 28.75 20.06
C ALA A 457 -10.09 29.80 20.58
N GLY A 458 -9.73 30.81 19.77
CA GLY A 458 -8.76 31.86 20.16
C GLY A 458 -7.31 31.41 20.21
N MET A 459 -6.96 30.23 19.60
CA MET A 459 -5.64 29.61 19.66
C MET A 459 -4.76 29.89 18.43
N ARG A 460 -5.22 30.74 17.50
CA ARG A 460 -4.53 31.04 16.24
C ARG A 460 -3.06 31.43 16.43
N LEU A 461 -2.77 32.43 17.27
CA LEU A 461 -1.42 32.94 17.44
C LEU A 461 -0.45 31.89 18.01
N GLN A 462 -0.94 31.08 18.95
CA GLN A 462 -0.16 29.99 19.53
C GLN A 462 0.14 28.92 18.48
N PHE A 463 -0.85 28.51 17.71
CA PHE A 463 -0.70 27.55 16.62
C PHE A 463 0.31 28.04 15.57
N GLU A 464 0.17 29.28 15.08
CA GLU A 464 1.10 29.88 14.12
C GLU A 464 2.53 29.98 14.67
N ALA A 465 2.68 30.32 15.96
CA ALA A 465 4.00 30.35 16.61
C ALA A 465 4.64 28.96 16.68
N ALA A 466 3.83 27.94 16.99
CA ALA A 466 4.29 26.55 16.98
C ALA A 466 4.74 26.12 15.58
N MET A 467 3.95 26.40 14.54
CA MET A 467 4.31 26.07 13.16
C MET A 467 5.61 26.76 12.71
N ARG A 468 5.77 28.07 12.98
CA ARG A 468 7.00 28.80 12.65
C ARG A 468 8.23 28.23 13.36
N ARG A 469 8.11 27.86 14.65
CA ARG A 469 9.22 27.26 15.41
C ARG A 469 9.63 25.92 14.81
N VAL A 470 8.67 25.06 14.49
CA VAL A 470 8.94 23.75 13.87
C VAL A 470 9.53 23.91 12.49
N GLN A 471 9.00 24.81 11.66
CA GLN A 471 9.58 25.08 10.33
C GLN A 471 11.05 25.46 10.42
N GLY A 472 11.40 26.42 11.30
CA GLY A 472 12.78 26.82 11.49
C GLY A 472 13.70 25.71 12.01
N ALA A 473 13.17 24.75 12.79
CA ALA A 473 13.91 23.56 13.20
C ALA A 473 14.10 22.57 12.04
N VAL A 474 13.07 22.29 11.26
CA VAL A 474 13.13 21.42 10.07
C VAL A 474 14.16 21.96 9.07
N GLU A 475 14.12 23.27 8.76
CA GLU A 475 15.08 23.90 7.85
C GLU A 475 16.54 23.78 8.35
N LYS A 476 16.76 23.97 9.66
CA LYS A 476 18.09 23.79 10.27
C LYS A 476 18.58 22.34 10.23
N LEU A 477 17.67 21.38 10.46
CA LEU A 477 17.98 19.95 10.41
C LEU A 477 18.31 19.53 8.98
N ALA A 478 17.51 19.94 8.00
CA ALA A 478 17.72 19.62 6.59
C ALA A 478 19.00 20.24 6.00
N ALA A 479 19.41 21.40 6.51
CA ALA A 479 20.63 22.09 6.09
C ALA A 479 21.93 21.49 6.66
N ARG A 480 21.85 20.46 7.53
CA ARG A 480 23.05 19.79 8.07
C ARG A 480 23.79 19.03 6.98
N ASN A 481 25.10 19.10 7.00
CA ASN A 481 25.94 18.32 6.08
C ASN A 481 26.14 16.90 6.59
N ALA A 482 25.06 16.15 6.70
CA ALA A 482 25.04 14.77 7.17
C ALA A 482 24.22 13.90 6.20
N LEU A 483 24.60 12.63 6.11
CA LEU A 483 23.84 11.65 5.36
C LEU A 483 22.42 11.57 5.94
N GLU A 484 21.42 11.56 5.06
CA GLU A 484 20.00 11.48 5.44
C GLU A 484 19.47 12.69 6.25
N ALA A 485 20.18 13.85 6.23
CA ALA A 485 19.73 15.04 6.99
C ALA A 485 18.36 15.55 6.52
N GLU A 486 18.12 15.57 5.22
CA GLU A 486 16.86 15.96 4.60
C GLU A 486 15.75 14.98 5.02
N GLU A 487 16.00 13.67 4.91
CA GLU A 487 15.06 12.63 5.29
C GLU A 487 14.76 12.66 6.80
N ASN A 488 15.78 12.79 7.63
CA ASN A 488 15.61 12.85 9.09
C ASN A 488 14.82 14.07 9.55
N SER A 489 14.94 15.20 8.85
CA SER A 489 14.20 16.42 9.17
C SER A 489 12.69 16.27 8.95
N GLN A 490 12.27 15.44 8.01
CA GLN A 490 10.86 15.24 7.65
C GLN A 490 10.04 14.68 8.81
N TYR A 491 10.63 13.89 9.69
CA TYR A 491 9.96 13.33 10.86
C TYR A 491 9.42 14.40 11.83
N ALA A 492 10.03 15.59 11.85
CA ALA A 492 9.59 16.68 12.71
C ALA A 492 8.40 17.47 12.11
N ILE A 493 8.01 17.24 10.88
CA ILE A 493 6.93 17.98 10.19
C ILE A 493 5.56 17.58 10.75
N PRO A 494 4.76 18.53 11.28
CA PRO A 494 3.40 18.29 11.75
C PRO A 494 2.41 17.93 10.61
N LEU A 495 1.36 17.19 10.96
CA LEU A 495 0.31 16.78 10.02
C LEU A 495 -0.45 17.95 9.38
N ALA A 496 -0.38 19.16 9.94
CA ALA A 496 -0.93 20.37 9.36
C ALA A 496 -0.24 20.76 8.05
N TYR A 497 1.04 20.44 7.87
CA TYR A 497 1.75 20.82 6.65
C TYR A 497 1.21 20.11 5.44
N ARG A 498 1.12 20.90 4.36
CA ARG A 498 0.58 20.44 3.08
C ARG A 498 1.61 19.63 2.32
N LYS A 499 1.12 18.59 1.68
CA LYS A 499 1.88 17.81 0.69
C LYS A 499 1.12 17.75 -0.63
N ARG A 500 1.85 17.45 -1.70
CA ARG A 500 1.29 17.32 -3.03
C ARG A 500 1.24 15.84 -3.43
N ALA A 501 0.13 15.45 -4.06
CA ALA A 501 -0.06 14.10 -4.59
C ALA A 501 -0.85 14.13 -5.90
N LEU A 502 -0.41 13.35 -6.87
CA LEU A 502 -1.09 13.16 -8.14
C LEU A 502 -1.97 11.90 -8.06
N PHE A 503 -3.29 12.08 -8.18
CA PHE A 503 -4.28 11.01 -8.17
C PHE A 503 -4.77 10.78 -9.60
N LYS A 504 -4.61 9.55 -10.11
CA LYS A 504 -5.03 9.15 -11.45
C LYS A 504 -6.07 8.03 -11.36
N MET A 505 -7.23 8.19 -12.01
CA MET A 505 -8.37 7.29 -11.85
C MET A 505 -9.33 7.31 -13.04
N ASP A 506 -10.26 6.36 -13.04
CA ASP A 506 -11.42 6.37 -13.91
C ASP A 506 -12.57 7.21 -13.34
N PHE A 507 -13.64 7.39 -14.14
CA PHE A 507 -14.81 8.16 -13.72
C PHE A 507 -15.52 7.56 -12.49
N ALA A 508 -15.65 6.23 -12.43
CA ALA A 508 -16.35 5.58 -11.33
C ALA A 508 -15.64 5.80 -9.98
N GLU A 509 -14.31 5.77 -9.97
CA GLU A 509 -13.53 6.07 -8.75
C GLU A 509 -13.60 7.55 -8.38
N ALA A 510 -13.60 8.47 -9.36
CA ALA A 510 -13.78 9.90 -9.09
C ALA A 510 -15.14 10.19 -8.44
N VAL A 511 -16.23 9.54 -8.92
CA VAL A 511 -17.55 9.61 -8.30
C VAL A 511 -17.52 9.03 -6.89
N TYR A 512 -16.97 7.81 -6.72
CA TYR A 512 -16.93 7.12 -5.44
C TYR A 512 -16.18 7.93 -4.36
N ILE A 513 -15.00 8.46 -4.69
CA ILE A 513 -14.23 9.31 -3.76
C ILE A 513 -15.03 10.55 -3.39
N SER A 514 -15.60 11.25 -4.39
CA SER A 514 -16.34 12.49 -4.16
C SER A 514 -17.57 12.25 -3.28
N GLU A 515 -18.33 11.20 -3.50
CA GLU A 515 -19.52 10.86 -2.69
C GLU A 515 -19.11 10.45 -1.26
N LEU A 516 -18.18 9.51 -1.13
CA LEU A 516 -17.80 8.96 0.18
C LEU A 516 -17.14 10.03 1.07
N ARG A 517 -16.24 10.82 0.50
CA ARG A 517 -15.41 11.76 1.29
C ARG A 517 -16.07 13.09 1.57
N THR A 518 -17.20 13.44 0.93
CA THR A 518 -18.00 14.64 1.27
C THR A 518 -18.97 14.40 2.42
N THR A 519 -19.14 13.16 2.90
CA THR A 519 -20.08 12.84 3.99
C THR A 519 -19.81 13.66 5.26
N PRO A 520 -20.87 14.06 6.02
CA PRO A 520 -20.74 14.93 7.20
C PRO A 520 -19.85 14.37 8.32
N ALA A 521 -19.74 13.05 8.46
CA ALA A 521 -18.87 12.40 9.44
C ALA A 521 -17.37 12.56 9.12
N GLY A 522 -17.04 13.06 7.93
CA GLY A 522 -15.69 13.29 7.48
C GLY A 522 -15.01 14.48 8.14
N HIS A 523 -13.67 14.49 8.10
CA HIS A 523 -12.88 15.66 8.50
C HIS A 523 -12.99 16.76 7.41
N VAL A 524 -13.08 18.01 7.82
CA VAL A 524 -13.32 19.17 6.92
C VAL A 524 -12.34 19.25 5.77
N SER A 525 -11.05 18.99 6.01
CA SER A 525 -10.00 19.10 4.99
C SER A 525 -10.26 18.18 3.81
N TYR A 526 -10.36 16.87 4.02
CA TYR A 526 -10.58 15.94 2.91
C TYR A 526 -12.00 16.03 2.32
N ARG A 527 -12.99 16.50 3.09
CA ARG A 527 -14.32 16.82 2.55
C ARG A 527 -14.22 17.93 1.49
N ASN A 528 -13.47 18.98 1.79
CA ASN A 528 -13.23 20.09 0.86
C ASN A 528 -12.46 19.63 -0.38
N VAL A 529 -11.46 18.77 -0.23
CA VAL A 529 -10.72 18.17 -1.36
C VAL A 529 -11.65 17.35 -2.25
N ALA A 530 -12.43 16.45 -1.68
CA ALA A 530 -13.36 15.61 -2.42
C ALA A 530 -14.44 16.42 -3.14
N TYR A 531 -14.94 17.47 -2.51
CA TYR A 531 -15.89 18.39 -3.14
C TYR A 531 -15.24 19.20 -4.28
N ALA A 532 -14.01 19.67 -4.09
CA ALA A 532 -13.26 20.36 -5.14
C ALA A 532 -12.94 19.44 -6.34
N MET A 533 -12.74 18.12 -6.10
CA MET A 533 -12.63 17.13 -7.18
C MET A 533 -13.93 17.07 -8.00
N TYR A 534 -15.08 16.96 -7.33
CA TYR A 534 -16.39 17.03 -7.98
C TYR A 534 -16.57 18.33 -8.79
N GLU A 535 -16.30 19.49 -8.19
CA GLU A 535 -16.43 20.78 -8.89
C GLU A 535 -15.54 20.88 -10.13
N ALA A 536 -14.30 20.35 -10.04
CA ALA A 536 -13.38 20.34 -11.16
C ALA A 536 -13.92 19.49 -12.33
N VAL A 537 -14.49 18.31 -12.02
CA VAL A 537 -15.18 17.47 -13.02
C VAL A 537 -16.43 18.15 -13.55
N ALA A 538 -17.25 18.76 -12.70
CA ALA A 538 -18.47 19.45 -13.10
C ALA A 538 -18.20 20.63 -14.05
N ARG A 539 -17.12 21.38 -13.82
CA ARG A 539 -16.68 22.46 -14.73
C ARG A 539 -16.24 21.94 -16.09
N LYS A 540 -15.46 20.85 -16.13
CA LYS A 540 -14.92 20.26 -17.36
C LYS A 540 -15.97 19.44 -18.13
N TYR A 541 -16.83 18.73 -17.39
CA TYR A 541 -17.84 17.81 -17.93
C TYR A 541 -19.23 18.06 -17.32
N PRO A 542 -19.90 19.18 -17.61
CA PRO A 542 -21.18 19.55 -16.97
C PRO A 542 -22.28 18.49 -17.08
N ALA A 543 -22.32 17.76 -18.21
CA ALA A 543 -23.28 16.70 -18.43
C ALA A 543 -23.12 15.50 -17.46
N LEU A 544 -21.94 15.33 -16.88
CA LEU A 544 -21.63 14.24 -15.94
C LEU A 544 -21.85 14.64 -14.47
N ALA A 545 -21.94 15.94 -14.17
CA ALA A 545 -22.11 16.45 -12.81
C ALA A 545 -23.34 15.86 -12.08
N LYS A 546 -24.44 15.61 -12.81
CA LYS A 546 -25.68 15.07 -12.28
C LYS A 546 -25.58 13.64 -11.70
N TYR A 547 -24.49 12.93 -11.99
CA TYR A 547 -24.27 11.56 -11.50
C TYR A 547 -23.55 11.50 -10.16
N PHE A 548 -23.06 12.63 -9.66
CA PHE A 548 -22.42 12.73 -8.34
C PHE A 548 -23.46 13.06 -7.28
N ARG A 549 -23.48 12.28 -6.21
CA ARG A 549 -24.33 12.50 -5.02
C ARG A 549 -23.47 13.00 -3.86
N VAL A 550 -22.86 14.18 -4.07
CA VAL A 550 -22.01 14.81 -3.06
C VAL A 550 -22.83 15.53 -2.01
N HIS A 551 -22.30 15.56 -0.80
CA HIS A 551 -22.88 16.37 0.28
C HIS A 551 -22.37 17.81 0.20
N ASP A 552 -23.20 18.76 0.59
CA ASP A 552 -22.81 20.17 0.74
C ASP A 552 -21.78 20.26 1.88
N VAL A 553 -20.54 20.63 1.54
CA VAL A 553 -19.45 20.79 2.52
C VAL A 553 -19.50 22.11 3.27
N THR A 554 -20.33 23.06 2.82
CA THR A 554 -20.55 24.36 3.48
C THR A 554 -21.66 24.29 4.53
N ALA A 555 -22.49 23.24 4.51
CA ALA A 555 -23.54 23.04 5.48
C ALA A 555 -22.94 22.80 6.88
N PRO A 556 -23.54 23.41 7.93
CA PRO A 556 -23.10 23.17 9.30
C PRO A 556 -23.09 21.68 9.64
N VAL A 557 -22.03 21.23 10.28
CA VAL A 557 -21.91 19.83 10.72
C VAL A 557 -22.39 19.74 12.16
N ASP A 558 -23.29 18.82 12.45
CA ASP A 558 -23.65 18.50 13.82
C ASP A 558 -22.44 17.87 14.53
N LEU A 559 -21.90 18.55 15.53
CA LEU A 559 -20.72 18.10 16.28
C LEU A 559 -20.96 16.82 17.08
N LEU A 560 -22.21 16.47 17.34
CA LEU A 560 -22.58 15.27 18.10
C LEU A 560 -22.89 14.05 17.20
N GLN A 561 -23.06 14.25 15.90
CA GLN A 561 -23.23 13.16 14.92
C GLN A 561 -21.88 12.71 14.36
N ARG A 562 -21.64 11.39 14.36
CA ARG A 562 -20.47 10.73 13.78
C ARG A 562 -20.84 9.46 13.05
#